data_154e110105a7717c16bcc7ebcd3f9a77
#
_entry.id   154e110105a7717c16bcc7ebcd3f9a77
#
_cell.length_a   1.000
_cell.length_b   1.000
_cell.length_c   1.000
_cell.angle_alpha   90.00
_cell.angle_beta   90.00
_cell.angle_gamma   90.00
#
_symmetry.space_group_name_H-M   'P 1'
#
loop_
_entity.id
_entity.type
_entity.pdbx_description
1 polymer ?
#
loop_
_entity_poly.entity_id
_entity_poly.type
_entity_poly.pdbx_seq_one_letter_code
_entity_poly.pdbx_strand_id
1 'polypeptide(L)'
;QPLDFLPEYAAGLVDYIRRATGRQRPLEGQRIVVDAGNGSGGFFAGLVLEPLGAQTAGSVNLEPDGRFPSHVPNPEEPEAMAYAAEAVLRAKADLGIVFDADCDRAALVDDRGGAINRLIALLAAAQAARGPLGTVVTDSVTSLGLTRFIRSLGGEQLRFRRGYKNVIDKAKELNAAGVDCPLAVETSGHCAFR
;
A
#
# COMPACT_ATOMS: atom_id res chain seq x y z
N GLN A 1 -20.35 26.04 0.59
CA GLN A 1 -20.91 24.72 0.27
C GLN A 1 -19.81 23.69 0.46
N PRO A 2 -20.09 22.51 1.01
CA PRO A 2 -19.13 21.42 1.02
C PRO A 2 -18.76 21.06 -0.41
N LEU A 3 -17.47 20.92 -0.70
CA LEU A 3 -16.97 20.41 -1.97
C LEU A 3 -16.87 18.89 -1.87
N ASP A 4 -17.60 18.16 -2.70
CA ASP A 4 -17.38 16.72 -2.86
C ASP A 4 -16.20 16.51 -3.80
N PHE A 5 -15.01 16.37 -3.22
CA PHE A 5 -13.75 16.19 -3.94
C PHE A 5 -13.40 14.72 -4.17
N LEU A 6 -14.08 13.79 -3.51
CA LEU A 6 -13.74 12.37 -3.56
C LEU A 6 -13.78 11.76 -4.97
N PRO A 7 -14.78 12.06 -5.83
CA PRO A 7 -14.78 11.52 -7.20
C PRO A 7 -13.60 12.01 -8.04
N GLU A 8 -13.21 13.29 -7.89
CA GLU A 8 -12.06 13.85 -8.61
C GLU A 8 -10.73 13.24 -8.12
N TYR A 9 -10.59 13.08 -6.81
CA TYR A 9 -9.44 12.41 -6.21
C TYR A 9 -9.30 10.96 -6.71
N ALA A 10 -10.39 10.19 -6.68
CA ALA A 10 -10.40 8.81 -7.14
C ALA A 10 -10.08 8.70 -8.64
N ALA A 11 -10.64 9.59 -9.47
CA ALA A 11 -10.32 9.67 -10.89
C ALA A 11 -8.83 9.95 -11.13
N GLY A 12 -8.23 10.85 -10.34
CA GLY A 12 -6.80 11.12 -10.37
C GLY A 12 -5.94 9.90 -10.07
N LEU A 13 -6.33 9.06 -9.10
CA LEU A 13 -5.65 7.80 -8.80
C LEU A 13 -5.75 6.80 -9.96
N VAL A 14 -6.95 6.66 -10.54
CA VAL A 14 -7.19 5.79 -11.70
C VAL A 14 -6.31 6.21 -12.87
N ASP A 15 -6.27 7.50 -13.19
CA ASP A 15 -5.47 8.03 -14.28
C ASP A 15 -3.96 7.88 -14.05
N TYR A 16 -3.51 8.05 -12.79
CA TYR A 16 -2.13 7.79 -12.42
C TYR A 16 -1.74 6.34 -12.69
N ILE A 17 -2.56 5.37 -12.25
CA ILE A 17 -2.31 3.93 -12.43
C ILE A 17 -2.34 3.55 -13.91
N ARG A 18 -3.28 4.07 -14.69
CA ARG A 18 -3.35 3.86 -16.14
C ARG A 18 -2.10 4.35 -16.84
N ARG A 19 -1.65 5.56 -16.53
CA ARG A 19 -0.41 6.12 -17.09
C ARG A 19 0.82 5.30 -16.69
N ALA A 20 0.91 4.90 -15.41
CA ALA A 20 2.03 4.13 -14.91
C ALA A 20 2.14 2.73 -15.53
N THR A 21 1.01 2.12 -15.90
CA THR A 21 0.95 0.77 -16.46
C THR A 21 0.85 0.75 -17.99
N GLY A 22 0.52 1.88 -18.62
CA GLY A 22 0.24 1.96 -20.06
C GLY A 22 -1.03 1.21 -20.48
N ARG A 23 -1.90 0.84 -19.53
CA ARG A 23 -3.11 0.04 -19.76
C ARG A 23 -4.34 0.76 -19.24
N GLN A 24 -5.47 0.66 -19.98
CA GLN A 24 -6.74 1.24 -19.53
C GLN A 24 -7.38 0.43 -18.41
N ARG A 25 -7.22 -0.87 -18.43
CA ARG A 25 -7.77 -1.82 -17.42
C ARG A 25 -6.67 -2.76 -16.92
N PRO A 26 -5.68 -2.23 -16.15
CA PRO A 26 -4.51 -3.02 -15.73
C PRO A 26 -4.84 -4.17 -14.79
N LEU A 27 -6.00 -4.12 -14.12
CA LEU A 27 -6.45 -5.12 -13.14
C LEU A 27 -7.54 -6.05 -13.70
N GLU A 28 -7.75 -6.05 -15.02
CA GLU A 28 -8.76 -6.92 -15.64
C GLU A 28 -8.47 -8.39 -15.34
N GLY A 29 -9.52 -9.11 -14.91
CA GLY A 29 -9.42 -10.52 -14.51
C GLY A 29 -8.95 -10.74 -13.08
N GLN A 30 -8.45 -9.70 -12.37
CA GLN A 30 -8.06 -9.81 -10.96
C GLN A 30 -9.28 -9.65 -10.05
N ARG A 31 -9.34 -10.47 -9.02
CA ARG A 31 -10.30 -10.35 -7.92
C ARG A 31 -9.59 -9.77 -6.70
N ILE A 32 -9.94 -8.54 -6.35
CA ILE A 32 -9.28 -7.80 -5.27
C ILE A 32 -10.34 -7.36 -4.27
N VAL A 33 -10.24 -7.79 -3.03
CA VAL A 33 -11.11 -7.35 -1.95
C VAL A 33 -10.45 -6.27 -1.11
N VAL A 34 -11.26 -5.37 -0.59
CA VAL A 34 -10.86 -4.29 0.31
C VAL A 34 -11.55 -4.49 1.66
N ASP A 35 -10.78 -4.39 2.73
CA ASP A 35 -11.28 -4.16 4.07
C ASP A 35 -10.92 -2.72 4.48
N ALA A 36 -11.93 -1.86 4.55
CA ALA A 36 -11.74 -0.46 4.92
C ALA A 36 -11.93 -0.22 6.43
N GLY A 37 -12.24 -1.26 7.21
CA GLY A 37 -12.45 -1.17 8.66
C GLY A 37 -13.49 -0.12 9.08
N ASN A 38 -14.47 0.17 8.24
CA ASN A 38 -15.40 1.31 8.39
C ASN A 38 -14.70 2.68 8.46
N GLY A 39 -13.49 2.78 7.95
CA GLY A 39 -12.76 4.04 7.77
C GLY A 39 -13.08 4.74 6.45
N SER A 40 -12.24 5.69 6.06
CA SER A 40 -12.43 6.49 4.84
C SER A 40 -12.10 5.73 3.54
N GLY A 41 -11.45 4.56 3.60
CA GLY A 41 -10.94 3.81 2.44
C GLY A 41 -11.97 3.03 1.61
N GLY A 42 -13.24 3.02 2.02
CA GLY A 42 -14.26 2.22 1.34
C GLY A 42 -14.48 2.58 -0.13
N PHE A 43 -14.26 3.84 -0.50
CA PHE A 43 -14.37 4.31 -1.89
C PHE A 43 -13.41 3.59 -2.84
N PHE A 44 -12.29 3.09 -2.34
CA PHE A 44 -11.22 2.56 -3.16
C PHE A 44 -11.66 1.35 -4.00
N ALA A 45 -12.53 0.50 -3.44
CA ALA A 45 -13.09 -0.64 -4.16
C ALA A 45 -13.86 -0.19 -5.42
N GLY A 46 -14.91 0.63 -5.26
CA GLY A 46 -15.79 1.02 -6.35
C GLY A 46 -15.23 2.13 -7.24
N LEU A 47 -14.54 3.13 -6.67
CA LEU A 47 -14.11 4.30 -7.44
C LEU A 47 -12.70 4.18 -8.02
N VAL A 48 -11.88 3.23 -7.54
CA VAL A 48 -10.51 3.06 -8.05
C VAL A 48 -10.32 1.68 -8.68
N LEU A 49 -10.57 0.59 -7.94
CA LEU A 49 -10.26 -0.76 -8.43
C LEU A 49 -11.17 -1.20 -9.57
N GLU A 50 -12.48 -0.98 -9.47
CA GLU A 50 -13.44 -1.38 -10.54
C GLU A 50 -13.20 -0.64 -11.86
N PRO A 51 -12.98 0.68 -11.91
CA PRO A 51 -12.59 1.37 -13.14
C PRO A 51 -11.29 0.86 -13.75
N LEU A 52 -10.39 0.30 -12.95
CA LEU A 52 -9.15 -0.34 -13.40
C LEU A 52 -9.34 -1.79 -13.86
N GLY A 53 -10.56 -2.34 -13.73
CA GLY A 53 -10.94 -3.66 -14.22
C GLY A 53 -10.99 -4.76 -13.17
N ALA A 54 -10.68 -4.47 -11.90
CA ALA A 54 -10.78 -5.48 -10.84
C ALA A 54 -12.24 -5.86 -10.53
N GLN A 55 -12.43 -7.09 -10.05
CA GLN A 55 -13.66 -7.56 -9.43
C GLN A 55 -13.51 -7.38 -7.92
N THR A 56 -14.37 -6.56 -7.30
CA THR A 56 -14.25 -6.20 -5.88
C THR A 56 -15.32 -6.87 -5.00
N ALA A 57 -16.13 -7.74 -5.58
CA ALA A 57 -17.15 -8.48 -4.85
C ALA A 57 -16.51 -9.30 -3.70
N GLY A 58 -17.02 -9.11 -2.48
CA GLY A 58 -16.45 -9.71 -1.26
C GLY A 58 -15.66 -8.72 -0.41
N SER A 59 -15.46 -7.48 -0.88
CA SER A 59 -14.97 -6.39 -0.02
C SER A 59 -15.88 -6.15 1.16
N VAL A 60 -15.31 -5.75 2.30
CA VAL A 60 -16.01 -5.64 3.59
C VAL A 60 -15.75 -4.29 4.25
N ASN A 61 -16.64 -3.91 5.17
CA ASN A 61 -16.50 -2.74 6.03
C ASN A 61 -16.27 -1.42 5.25
N LEU A 62 -16.90 -1.29 4.07
CA LEU A 62 -16.65 -0.19 3.14
C LEU A 62 -17.35 1.13 3.56
N GLU A 63 -18.47 1.03 4.28
CA GLU A 63 -19.24 2.21 4.70
C GLU A 63 -18.55 2.87 5.91
N PRO A 64 -18.20 4.17 5.81
CA PRO A 64 -17.59 4.90 6.91
C PRO A 64 -18.50 4.97 8.13
N ASP A 65 -17.99 4.55 9.29
CA ASP A 65 -18.65 4.70 10.59
C ASP A 65 -17.58 4.99 11.66
N GLY A 66 -17.57 6.22 12.18
CA GLY A 66 -16.57 6.64 13.18
C GLY A 66 -16.63 5.88 14.53
N ARG A 67 -17.56 4.93 14.70
CA ARG A 67 -17.60 4.00 15.83
C ARG A 67 -16.79 2.73 15.57
N PHE A 68 -16.41 2.48 14.31
CA PHE A 68 -15.65 1.29 13.86
C PHE A 68 -16.24 -0.03 14.37
N PRO A 69 -17.50 -0.35 14.03
CA PRO A 69 -18.24 -1.43 14.67
C PRO A 69 -17.69 -2.84 14.35
N SER A 70 -16.89 -2.98 13.29
CA SER A 70 -16.41 -4.28 12.82
C SER A 70 -15.14 -4.71 13.54
N HIS A 71 -14.13 -3.85 13.55
CA HIS A 71 -12.84 -4.03 14.22
C HIS A 71 -12.11 -2.70 14.30
N VAL A 72 -11.04 -2.63 15.10
CA VAL A 72 -10.14 -1.47 15.10
C VAL A 72 -9.48 -1.35 13.70
N PRO A 73 -9.68 -0.23 12.98
CA PRO A 73 -9.15 -0.07 11.63
C PRO A 73 -7.65 0.25 11.67
N ASN A 74 -6.85 -0.76 11.93
CA ASN A 74 -5.40 -0.67 11.97
C ASN A 74 -4.79 -1.96 11.39
N PRO A 75 -4.09 -1.91 10.25
CA PRO A 75 -3.49 -3.09 9.62
C PRO A 75 -2.36 -3.73 10.45
N GLU A 76 -1.91 -3.12 11.54
CA GLU A 76 -0.98 -3.73 12.48
C GLU A 76 -1.70 -4.65 13.50
N GLU A 77 -3.03 -4.54 13.61
CA GLU A 77 -3.82 -5.38 14.52
C GLU A 77 -4.12 -6.74 13.91
N PRO A 78 -3.85 -7.84 14.63
CA PRO A 78 -4.13 -9.19 14.13
C PRO A 78 -5.60 -9.42 13.77
N GLU A 79 -6.53 -8.76 14.45
CA GLU A 79 -7.97 -8.87 14.20
C GLU A 79 -8.32 -8.28 12.83
N ALA A 80 -7.85 -7.09 12.49
CA ALA A 80 -8.06 -6.47 11.17
C ALA A 80 -7.52 -7.36 10.04
N MET A 81 -6.31 -7.90 10.22
CA MET A 81 -5.73 -8.83 9.25
C MET A 81 -6.52 -10.13 9.13
N ALA A 82 -7.10 -10.64 10.22
CA ALA A 82 -7.94 -11.82 10.18
C ALA A 82 -9.25 -11.60 9.41
N TYR A 83 -9.91 -10.46 9.59
CA TYR A 83 -11.10 -10.09 8.81
C TYR A 83 -10.80 -10.05 7.30
N ALA A 84 -9.71 -9.41 6.92
CA ALA A 84 -9.31 -9.33 5.51
C ALA A 84 -8.93 -10.71 4.95
N ALA A 85 -8.24 -11.55 5.72
CA ALA A 85 -7.90 -12.91 5.32
C ALA A 85 -9.15 -13.75 5.07
N GLU A 86 -10.15 -13.67 5.96
CA GLU A 86 -11.43 -14.33 5.77
C GLU A 86 -12.16 -13.83 4.52
N ALA A 87 -12.18 -12.52 4.28
CA ALA A 87 -12.78 -11.94 3.07
C ALA A 87 -12.11 -12.45 1.80
N VAL A 88 -10.76 -12.50 1.75
CA VAL A 88 -9.97 -13.04 0.64
C VAL A 88 -10.34 -14.49 0.37
N LEU A 89 -10.31 -15.34 1.39
CA LEU A 89 -10.58 -16.78 1.24
C LEU A 89 -12.03 -17.03 0.81
N ARG A 90 -13.01 -16.33 1.41
CA ARG A 90 -14.42 -16.46 1.08
C ARG A 90 -14.72 -16.02 -0.35
N ALA A 91 -14.12 -14.90 -0.79
CA ALA A 91 -14.28 -14.37 -2.15
C ALA A 91 -13.42 -15.11 -3.17
N LYS A 92 -12.49 -15.97 -2.75
CA LYS A 92 -11.43 -16.56 -3.58
C LYS A 92 -10.69 -15.44 -4.35
N ALA A 93 -10.33 -14.38 -3.63
CA ALA A 93 -9.67 -13.23 -4.21
C ALA A 93 -8.17 -13.50 -4.41
N ASP A 94 -7.61 -12.83 -5.42
CA ASP A 94 -6.17 -12.89 -5.72
C ASP A 94 -5.35 -12.04 -4.74
N LEU A 95 -6.01 -11.01 -4.16
CA LEU A 95 -5.38 -10.07 -3.24
C LEU A 95 -6.42 -9.45 -2.30
N GLY A 96 -6.03 -9.21 -1.06
CA GLY A 96 -6.74 -8.35 -0.11
C GLY A 96 -5.95 -7.08 0.19
N ILE A 97 -6.65 -5.96 0.34
CA ILE A 97 -6.10 -4.67 0.76
C ILE A 97 -6.79 -4.29 2.07
N VAL A 98 -6.01 -4.01 3.10
CA VAL A 98 -6.49 -3.55 4.41
C VAL A 98 -6.05 -2.13 4.61
N PHE A 99 -7.00 -1.22 4.84
CA PHE A 99 -6.70 0.16 5.17
C PHE A 99 -6.85 0.44 6.68
N ASP A 100 -6.15 1.45 7.15
CA ASP A 100 -6.47 2.07 8.43
C ASP A 100 -7.55 3.14 8.28
N ALA A 101 -7.91 3.78 9.41
CA ALA A 101 -9.07 4.66 9.49
C ALA A 101 -9.07 5.83 8.49
N ASP A 102 -7.92 6.43 8.22
CA ASP A 102 -7.73 7.59 7.35
C ASP A 102 -6.94 7.31 6.07
N CYS A 103 -6.63 6.03 5.81
CA CYS A 103 -5.97 5.53 4.61
C CYS A 103 -4.53 6.02 4.40
N ASP A 104 -3.82 6.37 5.47
CA ASP A 104 -2.40 6.69 5.37
C ASP A 104 -1.51 5.44 5.52
N ARG A 105 -2.10 4.30 5.94
CA ARG A 105 -1.47 2.97 6.03
C ARG A 105 -2.28 1.93 5.29
N ALA A 106 -1.56 0.97 4.71
CA ALA A 106 -2.17 -0.20 4.10
C ALA A 106 -1.35 -1.46 4.36
N ALA A 107 -2.03 -2.59 4.48
CA ALA A 107 -1.42 -3.91 4.42
C ALA A 107 -2.07 -4.74 3.31
N LEU A 108 -1.38 -5.80 2.92
CA LEU A 108 -1.83 -6.69 1.87
C LEU A 108 -1.96 -8.13 2.39
N VAL A 109 -2.94 -8.84 1.85
CA VAL A 109 -3.21 -10.26 2.13
C VAL A 109 -3.15 -11.02 0.81
N ASP A 110 -2.42 -12.13 0.78
CA ASP A 110 -2.30 -12.98 -0.40
C ASP A 110 -3.55 -13.87 -0.60
N ASP A 111 -3.60 -14.58 -1.71
CA ASP A 111 -4.70 -15.49 -2.11
C ASP A 111 -4.94 -16.66 -1.14
N ARG A 112 -4.03 -16.89 -0.19
CA ARG A 112 -4.11 -17.92 0.84
C ARG A 112 -4.49 -17.38 2.21
N GLY A 113 -4.79 -16.09 2.31
CA GLY A 113 -5.07 -15.41 3.57
C GLY A 113 -3.83 -15.05 4.37
N GLY A 114 -2.65 -15.17 3.79
CA GLY A 114 -1.38 -14.81 4.42
C GLY A 114 -1.08 -13.31 4.32
N ALA A 115 -0.69 -12.69 5.44
CA ALA A 115 -0.21 -11.31 5.41
C ALA A 115 1.07 -11.18 4.56
N ILE A 116 1.10 -10.22 3.63
CA ILE A 116 2.29 -9.95 2.83
C ILE A 116 3.27 -9.10 3.66
N ASN A 117 4.01 -9.74 4.55
CA ASN A 117 4.96 -9.10 5.47
C ASN A 117 6.24 -8.56 4.78
N ARG A 118 6.28 -8.56 3.45
CA ARG A 118 7.45 -8.16 2.66
C ARG A 118 7.14 -7.03 1.70
N LEU A 119 6.18 -6.18 2.05
CA LEU A 119 5.76 -5.06 1.20
C LEU A 119 6.95 -4.17 0.81
N ILE A 120 7.84 -3.86 1.73
CA ILE A 120 9.06 -3.07 1.45
C ILE A 120 9.93 -3.75 0.37
N ALA A 121 10.10 -5.07 0.46
CA ALA A 121 10.86 -5.82 -0.55
C ALA A 121 10.15 -5.81 -1.91
N LEU A 122 8.82 -5.94 -1.94
CA LEU A 122 8.03 -5.85 -3.16
C LEU A 122 8.16 -4.47 -3.81
N LEU A 123 8.04 -3.39 -3.03
CA LEU A 123 8.19 -2.02 -3.52
C LEU A 123 9.61 -1.75 -4.05
N ALA A 124 10.65 -2.24 -3.35
CA ALA A 124 12.03 -2.14 -3.81
C ALA A 124 12.23 -2.91 -5.13
N ALA A 125 11.68 -4.11 -5.27
CA ALA A 125 11.74 -4.88 -6.51
C ALA A 125 11.00 -4.17 -7.67
N ALA A 126 9.82 -3.60 -7.39
CA ALA A 126 9.06 -2.84 -8.38
C ALA A 126 9.81 -1.60 -8.85
N GLN A 127 10.52 -0.91 -7.95
CA GLN A 127 11.39 0.23 -8.33
C GLN A 127 12.60 -0.23 -9.15
N ALA A 128 13.26 -1.31 -8.74
CA ALA A 128 14.40 -1.86 -9.48
C ALA A 128 14.04 -2.30 -10.91
N ALA A 129 12.81 -2.74 -11.14
CA ALA A 129 12.30 -3.09 -12.47
C ALA A 129 12.13 -1.87 -13.40
N ARG A 130 12.11 -0.65 -12.84
CA ARG A 130 11.96 0.61 -13.60
C ARG A 130 13.30 1.26 -13.93
N GLY A 131 14.37 0.89 -13.22
CA GLY A 131 15.70 1.47 -13.37
C GLY A 131 16.59 1.21 -12.16
N PRO A 132 17.74 1.86 -12.05
CA PRO A 132 18.62 1.75 -10.89
C PRO A 132 17.84 2.04 -9.59
N LEU A 133 17.96 1.14 -8.58
CA LEU A 133 17.19 1.26 -7.35
C LEU A 133 17.68 2.40 -6.44
N GLY A 134 18.95 2.77 -6.51
CA GLY A 134 19.52 3.80 -5.63
C GLY A 134 19.47 3.40 -4.15
N THR A 135 19.23 4.40 -3.29
CA THR A 135 19.11 4.20 -1.84
C THR A 135 17.64 4.08 -1.43
N VAL A 136 17.32 3.04 -0.66
CA VAL A 136 16.02 2.87 -0.02
C VAL A 136 16.15 3.22 1.46
N VAL A 137 15.44 4.24 1.91
CA VAL A 137 15.41 4.60 3.35
C VAL A 137 14.30 3.81 4.03
N THR A 138 14.65 3.13 5.10
CA THR A 138 13.69 2.37 5.93
C THR A 138 13.85 2.70 7.40
N ASP A 139 12.87 2.31 8.21
CA ASP A 139 13.02 2.40 9.65
C ASP A 139 14.04 1.39 10.22
N SER A 140 14.37 1.55 11.51
CA SER A 140 15.41 0.79 12.20
C SER A 140 15.03 -0.66 12.48
N VAL A 141 13.75 -1.04 12.45
CA VAL A 141 13.28 -2.38 12.83
C VAL A 141 13.23 -3.38 11.67
N THR A 142 13.63 -2.96 10.47
CA THR A 142 13.71 -3.84 9.30
C THR A 142 14.84 -4.88 9.42
N SER A 143 14.68 -6.02 8.75
CA SER A 143 15.58 -7.16 8.87
C SER A 143 16.87 -7.02 8.03
N LEU A 144 17.93 -7.74 8.43
CA LEU A 144 19.13 -7.91 7.60
C LEU A 144 18.83 -8.65 6.28
N GLY A 145 17.78 -9.48 6.26
CA GLY A 145 17.30 -10.12 5.03
C GLY A 145 16.86 -9.10 3.99
N LEU A 146 16.16 -8.06 4.41
CA LEU A 146 15.77 -6.95 3.53
C LEU A 146 17.01 -6.21 2.99
N THR A 147 18.03 -5.96 3.83
CA THR A 147 19.29 -5.34 3.39
C THR A 147 19.97 -6.16 2.28
N ARG A 148 20.05 -7.48 2.47
CA ARG A 148 20.65 -8.39 1.45
C ARG A 148 19.84 -8.38 0.17
N PHE A 149 18.52 -8.38 0.28
CA PHE A 149 17.61 -8.35 -0.87
C PHE A 149 17.75 -7.04 -1.67
N ILE A 150 17.72 -5.89 -1.03
CA ILE A 150 17.91 -4.58 -1.69
C ILE A 150 19.26 -4.53 -2.40
N ARG A 151 20.33 -5.02 -1.76
CA ARG A 151 21.66 -5.10 -2.39
C ARG A 151 21.69 -6.04 -3.59
N SER A 152 20.97 -7.15 -3.56
CA SER A 152 20.88 -8.06 -4.71
C SER A 152 20.17 -7.44 -5.92
N LEU A 153 19.38 -6.40 -5.69
CA LEU A 153 18.72 -5.58 -6.73
C LEU A 153 19.61 -4.41 -7.20
N GLY A 154 20.84 -4.30 -6.72
CA GLY A 154 21.78 -3.22 -7.07
C GLY A 154 21.54 -1.91 -6.30
N GLY A 155 20.71 -1.92 -5.26
CA GLY A 155 20.45 -0.77 -4.41
C GLY A 155 21.18 -0.82 -3.07
N GLU A 156 21.03 0.24 -2.29
CA GLU A 156 21.50 0.30 -0.91
C GLU A 156 20.34 0.55 0.05
N GLN A 157 20.42 0.01 1.27
CA GLN A 157 19.47 0.31 2.33
C GLN A 157 20.10 1.20 3.37
N LEU A 158 19.46 2.34 3.64
CA LEU A 158 19.74 3.17 4.79
C LEU A 158 18.67 2.95 5.86
N ARG A 159 19.01 2.27 6.95
CA ARG A 159 18.13 2.17 8.12
C ARG A 159 18.26 3.43 8.95
N PHE A 160 17.14 4.10 9.21
CA PHE A 160 17.07 5.32 9.98
C PHE A 160 16.15 5.15 11.19
N ARG A 161 16.11 6.14 12.06
CA ARG A 161 15.25 6.08 13.25
C ARG A 161 13.77 5.97 12.87
N ARG A 162 13.02 5.20 13.66
CA ARG A 162 11.59 4.97 13.47
C ARG A 162 10.79 6.28 13.50
N GLY A 163 9.68 6.29 12.76
CA GLY A 163 8.77 7.40 12.55
C GLY A 163 8.75 7.81 11.09
N TYR A 164 7.57 7.78 10.47
CA TYR A 164 7.40 8.03 9.03
C TYR A 164 8.03 9.37 8.61
N LYS A 165 7.84 10.42 9.42
CA LYS A 165 8.44 11.73 9.16
C LYS A 165 9.98 11.65 9.11
N ASN A 166 10.61 10.92 10.04
CA ASN A 166 12.05 10.76 10.05
C ASN A 166 12.57 10.07 8.77
N VAL A 167 11.88 9.00 8.36
CA VAL A 167 12.26 8.19 7.19
C VAL A 167 12.09 9.01 5.90
N ILE A 168 10.97 9.72 5.76
CA ILE A 168 10.67 10.55 4.59
C ILE A 168 11.60 11.77 4.52
N ASP A 169 11.80 12.48 5.64
CA ASP A 169 12.68 13.65 5.68
C ASP A 169 14.13 13.26 5.37
N LYS A 170 14.58 12.07 5.83
CA LYS A 170 15.91 11.57 5.48
C LYS A 170 16.06 11.27 3.99
N ALA A 171 15.05 10.72 3.35
CA ALA A 171 15.06 10.52 1.90
C ALA A 171 15.11 11.84 1.12
N LYS A 172 14.36 12.86 1.58
CA LYS A 172 14.42 14.22 1.01
C LYS A 172 15.81 14.84 1.16
N GLU A 173 16.43 14.71 2.34
CA GLU A 173 17.80 15.18 2.61
C GLU A 173 18.81 14.53 1.65
N LEU A 174 18.74 13.21 1.47
CA LEU A 174 19.61 12.47 0.56
C LEU A 174 19.44 12.95 -0.89
N ASN A 175 18.19 13.08 -1.35
CA ASN A 175 17.89 13.57 -2.69
C ASN A 175 18.41 15.01 -2.90
N ALA A 176 18.28 15.88 -1.90
CA ALA A 176 18.81 17.24 -1.94
C ALA A 176 20.35 17.27 -1.98
N ALA A 177 21.02 16.28 -1.39
CA ALA A 177 22.46 16.09 -1.43
C ALA A 177 22.96 15.37 -2.71
N GLY A 178 22.08 15.08 -3.68
CA GLY A 178 22.44 14.40 -4.92
C GLY A 178 22.54 12.87 -4.82
N VAL A 179 22.16 12.29 -3.70
CA VAL A 179 22.06 10.83 -3.53
C VAL A 179 20.69 10.38 -4.01
N ASP A 180 20.65 9.49 -5.00
CA ASP A 180 19.41 8.94 -5.54
C ASP A 180 18.69 8.10 -4.48
N CYS A 181 17.54 8.60 -4.00
CA CYS A 181 16.69 7.93 -3.03
C CYS A 181 15.25 7.92 -3.53
N PRO A 182 14.85 6.94 -4.34
CA PRO A 182 13.53 6.89 -4.95
C PRO A 182 12.44 6.38 -4.02
N LEU A 183 12.79 5.75 -2.89
CA LEU A 183 11.85 5.08 -2.01
C LEU A 183 12.21 5.28 -0.54
N ALA A 184 11.24 5.72 0.24
CA ALA A 184 11.28 5.76 1.69
C ALA A 184 10.08 4.98 2.24
N VAL A 185 10.30 3.97 3.10
CA VAL A 185 9.23 3.10 3.61
C VAL A 185 9.45 2.76 5.06
N GLU A 186 8.40 2.89 5.85
CA GLU A 186 8.35 2.42 7.24
C GLU A 186 7.62 1.07 7.34
N THR A 187 7.95 0.25 8.34
CA THR A 187 7.28 -1.04 8.59
C THR A 187 5.81 -0.90 8.91
N SER A 188 5.36 0.28 9.36
CA SER A 188 3.94 0.59 9.61
C SER A 188 3.09 0.78 8.35
N GLY A 189 3.69 0.76 7.16
CA GLY A 189 3.00 0.94 5.88
C GLY A 189 3.11 2.35 5.27
N HIS A 190 3.58 3.35 6.02
CA HIS A 190 3.84 4.66 5.45
C HIS A 190 4.97 4.60 4.43
N CYS A 191 4.76 5.15 3.26
CA CYS A 191 5.79 5.21 2.23
C CYS A 191 5.73 6.53 1.44
N ALA A 192 6.87 6.88 0.82
CA ALA A 192 6.98 7.98 -0.11
C ALA A 192 7.86 7.58 -1.29
N PHE A 193 7.43 7.98 -2.47
CA PHE A 193 8.19 7.86 -3.72
C PHE A 193 8.67 9.26 -4.15
N ARG A 194 9.82 9.30 -4.83
CA ARG A 194 10.30 10.50 -5.49
C ARG A 194 9.61 10.65 -6.83
#